data_1dd229706344701493172fa9ca22ec0c
#
_entry.id   1dd229706344701493172fa9ca22ec0c
#
_cell.length_a   1.000
_cell.length_b   1.000
_cell.length_c   1.000
_cell.angle_alpha   90.00
_cell.angle_beta   90.00
_cell.angle_gamma   90.00
#
_symmetry.space_group_name_H-M   'P 1'
#
loop_
_entity.id
_entity.type
_entity.pdbx_description
1 polymer ?
#
loop_
_entity_poly.entity_id
_entity_poly.type
_entity_poly.pdbx_seq_one_letter_code
_entity_poly.pdbx_strand_id
1 'polypeptide(L)'
;MNVEELVQRYSAGERDFSIIDLRGAVLEEINLSGAILHGAMLDGANLRRANLSQATLSGAALKGADLTQADLSGADLSDAVLDEAILEGAILDSAILDQADLKAANLAGAVLSEADLSEADLEAANLTGADLEVANLHQANLSKAALERANLEGANLEDVNLAGAKLEDAKLEDTVLESGDSTLIS
;
A
#
# COMPACT_ATOMS: atom_id res chain seq x y z
N MET A 1 -8.27 -11.75 20.74
CA MET A 1 -6.93 -11.63 21.42
C MET A 1 -6.70 -10.16 21.71
N ASN A 2 -6.12 -9.81 22.87
CA ASN A 2 -5.72 -8.43 23.14
C ASN A 2 -4.28 -8.18 22.69
N VAL A 3 -3.83 -6.91 22.65
CA VAL A 3 -2.49 -6.54 22.15
C VAL A 3 -1.36 -7.11 23.03
N GLU A 4 -1.54 -7.16 24.33
CA GLU A 4 -0.54 -7.72 25.27
C GLU A 4 -0.29 -9.21 24.97
N GLU A 5 -1.35 -9.98 24.77
CA GLU A 5 -1.28 -11.40 24.41
C GLU A 5 -0.61 -11.60 23.04
N LEU A 6 -0.94 -10.75 22.05
CA LEU A 6 -0.30 -10.77 20.73
C LEU A 6 1.22 -10.59 20.87
N VAL A 7 1.66 -9.55 21.59
CA VAL A 7 3.08 -9.26 21.82
C VAL A 7 3.78 -10.40 22.53
N GLN A 8 3.15 -10.99 23.54
CA GLN A 8 3.70 -12.10 24.30
C GLN A 8 3.91 -13.35 23.40
N ARG A 9 2.89 -13.70 22.59
CA ARG A 9 2.95 -14.85 21.68
C ARG A 9 3.97 -14.63 20.57
N TYR A 10 4.00 -13.43 19.97
CA TYR A 10 5.00 -13.07 18.97
C TYR A 10 6.42 -13.16 19.53
N SER A 11 6.66 -12.66 20.76
CA SER A 11 7.96 -12.74 21.45
C SER A 11 8.35 -14.17 21.78
N ALA A 12 7.37 -15.05 21.99
CA ALA A 12 7.60 -16.48 22.20
C ALA A 12 7.93 -17.26 20.89
N GLY A 13 7.97 -16.56 19.74
CA GLY A 13 8.31 -17.13 18.44
C GLY A 13 7.12 -17.51 17.58
N GLU A 14 5.90 -17.29 18.05
CA GLU A 14 4.72 -17.49 17.20
C GLU A 14 4.68 -16.44 16.10
N ARG A 15 4.23 -16.85 14.91
CA ARG A 15 4.10 -15.96 13.75
C ARG A 15 2.70 -16.01 13.12
N ASP A 16 1.95 -17.09 13.32
CA ASP A 16 0.63 -17.24 12.73
C ASP A 16 -0.46 -16.59 13.60
N PHE A 17 -0.93 -15.43 13.11
CA PHE A 17 -2.01 -14.64 13.67
C PHE A 17 -3.12 -14.42 12.63
N SER A 18 -3.31 -15.42 11.75
CA SER A 18 -4.35 -15.36 10.72
C SER A 18 -5.74 -15.14 11.32
N ILE A 19 -6.55 -14.35 10.62
CA ILE A 19 -7.98 -14.09 10.98
C ILE A 19 -8.14 -13.46 12.38
N ILE A 20 -7.07 -12.90 12.94
CA ILE A 20 -7.14 -12.23 14.25
C ILE A 20 -8.02 -10.97 14.19
N ASP A 21 -8.81 -10.73 15.23
CA ASP A 21 -9.58 -9.47 15.38
C ASP A 21 -8.80 -8.47 16.23
N LEU A 22 -8.31 -7.41 15.57
CA LEU A 22 -7.55 -6.29 16.13
C LEU A 22 -8.16 -4.94 15.70
N ARG A 23 -9.45 -4.93 15.36
CA ARG A 23 -10.14 -3.70 14.96
C ARG A 23 -10.04 -2.61 16.00
N GLY A 24 -9.62 -1.41 15.59
CA GLY A 24 -9.41 -0.27 16.46
C GLY A 24 -8.32 -0.45 17.50
N ALA A 25 -7.49 -1.51 17.43
CA ALA A 25 -6.40 -1.75 18.36
C ALA A 25 -5.31 -0.66 18.26
N VAL A 26 -4.66 -0.37 19.37
CA VAL A 26 -3.48 0.50 19.41
C VAL A 26 -2.23 -0.38 19.26
N LEU A 27 -1.64 -0.33 18.09
CA LEU A 27 -0.49 -1.14 17.65
C LEU A 27 0.68 -0.23 17.24
N GLU A 28 0.69 1.01 17.75
CA GLU A 28 1.74 1.98 17.43
C GLU A 28 3.12 1.44 17.81
N GLU A 29 4.07 1.57 16.88
CA GLU A 29 5.46 1.10 17.02
C GLU A 29 5.62 -0.41 17.28
N ILE A 30 4.57 -1.21 17.10
CA ILE A 30 4.65 -2.65 17.29
C ILE A 30 5.59 -3.29 16.26
N ASN A 31 6.32 -4.31 16.69
CA ASN A 31 7.08 -5.15 15.76
C ASN A 31 6.35 -6.48 15.52
N LEU A 32 5.87 -6.64 14.29
CA LEU A 32 5.23 -7.85 13.76
C LEU A 32 5.87 -8.28 12.43
N SER A 33 7.16 -7.99 12.26
CA SER A 33 7.91 -8.37 11.07
C SER A 33 7.81 -9.88 10.80
N GLY A 34 7.50 -10.26 9.56
CA GLY A 34 7.31 -11.65 9.17
C GLY A 34 6.14 -12.37 9.84
N ALA A 35 5.21 -11.63 10.48
CA ALA A 35 3.99 -12.22 11.01
C ALA A 35 3.03 -12.63 9.89
N ILE A 36 2.29 -13.72 10.10
CA ILE A 36 1.22 -14.15 9.21
C ILE A 36 -0.08 -13.58 9.76
N LEU A 37 -0.59 -12.57 9.08
CA LEU A 37 -1.81 -11.81 9.39
C LEU A 37 -2.85 -11.99 8.27
N HIS A 38 -2.80 -13.11 7.55
CA HIS A 38 -3.75 -13.41 6.48
C HIS A 38 -5.19 -13.26 6.97
N GLY A 39 -6.01 -12.46 6.26
CA GLY A 39 -7.39 -12.23 6.60
C GLY A 39 -7.62 -11.58 7.99
N ALA A 40 -6.60 -10.97 8.59
CA ALA A 40 -6.74 -10.27 9.87
C ALA A 40 -7.69 -9.07 9.75
N MET A 41 -8.46 -8.82 10.81
CA MET A 41 -9.36 -7.66 10.90
C MET A 41 -8.64 -6.55 11.66
N LEU A 42 -8.22 -5.52 10.93
CA LEU A 42 -7.42 -4.38 11.40
C LEU A 42 -8.11 -3.04 11.09
N ASP A 43 -9.42 -3.05 10.79
CA ASP A 43 -10.15 -1.82 10.47
C ASP A 43 -9.97 -0.78 11.56
N GLY A 44 -9.58 0.43 11.19
CA GLY A 44 -9.35 1.55 12.11
C GLY A 44 -8.26 1.33 13.15
N ALA A 45 -7.41 0.31 13.01
CA ALA A 45 -6.29 0.10 13.94
C ALA A 45 -5.25 1.23 13.81
N ASN A 46 -4.61 1.59 14.92
CA ASN A 46 -3.46 2.49 14.93
C ASN A 46 -2.17 1.68 14.79
N LEU A 47 -1.60 1.65 13.59
CA LEU A 47 -0.38 0.95 13.20
C LEU A 47 0.77 1.94 12.89
N ARG A 48 0.69 3.17 13.39
CA ARG A 48 1.71 4.21 13.16
C ARG A 48 3.09 3.69 13.53
N ARG A 49 4.05 3.84 12.61
CA ARG A 49 5.45 3.40 12.79
C ARG A 49 5.61 1.92 13.17
N ALA A 50 4.58 1.11 12.95
CA ALA A 50 4.68 -0.35 13.14
C ALA A 50 5.69 -0.96 12.15
N ASN A 51 6.41 -1.98 12.57
CA ASN A 51 7.20 -2.80 11.69
C ASN A 51 6.40 -4.04 11.27
N LEU A 52 5.95 -4.03 10.02
CA LEU A 52 5.21 -5.10 9.33
C LEU A 52 6.04 -5.66 8.14
N SER A 53 7.35 -5.38 8.11
CA SER A 53 8.21 -5.83 7.01
C SER A 53 8.12 -7.35 6.83
N GLN A 54 8.01 -7.80 5.58
CA GLN A 54 7.86 -9.22 5.22
C GLN A 54 6.62 -9.91 5.84
N ALA A 55 5.67 -9.17 6.41
CA ALA A 55 4.44 -9.77 6.94
C ALA A 55 3.51 -10.22 5.81
N THR A 56 2.70 -11.25 6.07
CA THR A 56 1.64 -11.69 5.16
C THR A 56 0.31 -11.10 5.62
N LEU A 57 -0.17 -10.09 4.91
CA LEU A 57 -1.41 -9.37 5.16
C LEU A 57 -2.45 -9.63 4.05
N SER A 58 -2.25 -10.69 3.26
CA SER A 58 -3.14 -10.98 2.14
C SER A 58 -4.60 -11.14 2.60
N GLY A 59 -5.52 -10.45 1.90
CA GLY A 59 -6.93 -10.41 2.24
C GLY A 59 -7.25 -9.77 3.60
N ALA A 60 -6.31 -9.07 4.25
CA ALA A 60 -6.58 -8.40 5.52
C ALA A 60 -7.52 -7.19 5.33
N ALA A 61 -8.38 -6.93 6.31
CA ALA A 61 -9.24 -5.75 6.38
C ALA A 61 -8.52 -4.64 7.16
N LEU A 62 -8.15 -3.57 6.46
CA LEU A 62 -7.38 -2.42 6.96
C LEU A 62 -8.11 -1.09 6.68
N LYS A 63 -9.42 -1.15 6.43
CA LYS A 63 -10.20 0.04 6.15
C LYS A 63 -9.99 1.12 7.22
N GLY A 64 -9.56 2.33 6.78
CA GLY A 64 -9.33 3.47 7.66
C GLY A 64 -8.25 3.24 8.72
N ALA A 65 -7.41 2.20 8.61
CA ALA A 65 -6.28 2.00 9.51
C ALA A 65 -5.23 3.11 9.35
N ASP A 66 -4.57 3.49 10.44
CA ASP A 66 -3.47 4.46 10.40
C ASP A 66 -2.13 3.73 10.38
N LEU A 67 -1.52 3.69 9.20
CA LEU A 67 -0.22 3.09 8.89
C LEU A 67 0.86 4.18 8.65
N THR A 68 0.63 5.41 9.15
CA THR A 68 1.59 6.51 8.95
C THR A 68 3.00 6.09 9.35
N GLN A 69 3.95 6.21 8.44
CA GLN A 69 5.36 5.85 8.62
C GLN A 69 5.58 4.38 9.05
N ALA A 70 4.64 3.48 8.81
CA ALA A 70 4.85 2.06 9.02
C ALA A 70 5.85 1.48 8.00
N ASP A 71 6.60 0.46 8.40
CA ASP A 71 7.46 -0.32 7.52
C ASP A 71 6.71 -1.57 7.06
N LEU A 72 6.38 -1.61 5.77
CA LEU A 72 5.70 -2.69 5.06
C LEU A 72 6.60 -3.26 3.95
N SER A 73 7.92 -3.03 4.04
CA SER A 73 8.88 -3.48 3.01
C SER A 73 8.74 -4.98 2.75
N GLY A 74 8.51 -5.35 1.50
CA GLY A 74 8.33 -6.75 1.08
C GLY A 74 7.12 -7.46 1.70
N ALA A 75 6.18 -6.74 2.31
CA ALA A 75 4.95 -7.33 2.83
C ALA A 75 4.02 -7.79 1.69
N ASP A 76 3.26 -8.84 1.92
CA ASP A 76 2.21 -9.31 1.03
C ASP A 76 0.86 -8.76 1.48
N LEU A 77 0.32 -7.80 0.72
CA LEU A 77 -0.97 -7.14 0.89
C LEU A 77 -1.93 -7.48 -0.27
N SER A 78 -1.70 -8.58 -0.99
CA SER A 78 -2.57 -8.99 -2.09
C SER A 78 -4.02 -9.15 -1.61
N ASP A 79 -4.99 -8.66 -2.41
CA ASP A 79 -6.42 -8.65 -2.08
C ASP A 79 -6.77 -7.92 -0.76
N ALA A 80 -5.85 -7.19 -0.14
CA ALA A 80 -6.14 -6.47 1.11
C ALA A 80 -7.09 -5.28 0.88
N VAL A 81 -7.93 -4.98 1.87
CA VAL A 81 -8.88 -3.86 1.84
C VAL A 81 -8.30 -2.70 2.65
N LEU A 82 -7.77 -1.69 1.95
CA LEU A 82 -7.09 -0.50 2.50
C LEU A 82 -7.86 0.80 2.18
N ASP A 83 -9.15 0.69 1.83
CA ASP A 83 -9.93 1.88 1.51
C ASP A 83 -9.93 2.89 2.68
N GLU A 84 -9.70 4.17 2.35
CA GLU A 84 -9.57 5.25 3.31
C GLU A 84 -8.40 5.09 4.33
N ALA A 85 -7.50 4.11 4.16
CA ALA A 85 -6.33 3.94 5.05
C ALA A 85 -5.33 5.10 4.91
N ILE A 86 -4.59 5.37 5.97
CA ILE A 86 -3.56 6.41 6.02
C ILE A 86 -2.18 5.75 5.98
N LEU A 87 -1.50 5.87 4.84
CA LEU A 87 -0.16 5.33 4.60
C LEU A 87 0.86 6.46 4.36
N GLU A 88 0.62 7.65 4.90
CA GLU A 88 1.51 8.81 4.71
C GLU A 88 2.93 8.50 5.16
N GLY A 89 3.89 8.60 4.23
CA GLY A 89 5.29 8.29 4.46
C GLY A 89 5.58 6.84 4.84
N ALA A 90 4.65 5.90 4.62
CA ALA A 90 4.90 4.47 4.83
C ALA A 90 5.93 3.94 3.82
N ILE A 91 6.65 2.88 4.20
CA ILE A 91 7.62 2.19 3.35
C ILE A 91 6.99 0.89 2.85
N LEU A 92 6.75 0.81 1.54
CA LEU A 92 6.16 -0.33 0.85
C LEU A 92 7.10 -0.82 -0.27
N ASP A 93 8.41 -0.57 -0.10
CA ASP A 93 9.42 -1.01 -1.06
C ASP A 93 9.28 -2.52 -1.33
N SER A 94 9.19 -2.91 -2.61
CA SER A 94 9.00 -4.31 -3.04
C SER A 94 7.78 -5.02 -2.41
N ALA A 95 6.80 -4.30 -1.89
CA ALA A 95 5.57 -4.89 -1.35
C ALA A 95 4.65 -5.40 -2.48
N ILE A 96 3.82 -6.41 -2.17
CA ILE A 96 2.84 -6.97 -3.11
C ILE A 96 1.47 -6.44 -2.72
N LEU A 97 0.85 -5.63 -3.60
CA LEU A 97 -0.47 -5.05 -3.44
C LEU A 97 -1.38 -5.42 -4.63
N ASP A 98 -1.08 -6.55 -5.30
CA ASP A 98 -1.90 -7.06 -6.40
C ASP A 98 -3.37 -7.16 -5.98
N GLN A 99 -4.27 -6.57 -6.78
CA GLN A 99 -5.71 -6.54 -6.53
C GLN A 99 -6.14 -5.88 -5.19
N ALA A 100 -5.27 -5.14 -4.51
CA ALA A 100 -5.64 -4.45 -3.27
C ALA A 100 -6.64 -3.30 -3.53
N ASP A 101 -7.57 -3.08 -2.60
CA ASP A 101 -8.47 -1.92 -2.60
C ASP A 101 -7.87 -0.77 -1.79
N LEU A 102 -7.35 0.24 -2.48
CA LEU A 102 -6.72 1.45 -1.93
C LEU A 102 -7.55 2.72 -2.21
N LYS A 103 -8.86 2.57 -2.47
CA LYS A 103 -9.72 3.73 -2.76
C LYS A 103 -9.63 4.80 -1.69
N ALA A 104 -9.41 6.04 -2.14
CA ALA A 104 -9.31 7.20 -1.27
C ALA A 104 -8.24 7.06 -0.15
N ALA A 105 -7.31 6.10 -0.24
CA ALA A 105 -6.21 5.98 0.70
C ALA A 105 -5.24 7.16 0.59
N ASN A 106 -4.61 7.54 1.69
CA ASN A 106 -3.57 8.57 1.71
C ASN A 106 -2.17 7.95 1.71
N LEU A 107 -1.52 7.95 0.54
CA LEU A 107 -0.16 7.45 0.31
C LEU A 107 0.83 8.63 0.07
N ALA A 108 0.52 9.83 0.55
CA ALA A 108 1.39 10.99 0.34
C ALA A 108 2.80 10.73 0.85
N GLY A 109 3.81 10.88 -0.03
CA GLY A 109 5.21 10.65 0.30
C GLY A 109 5.56 9.20 0.67
N ALA A 110 4.70 8.23 0.41
CA ALA A 110 5.01 6.82 0.61
C ALA A 110 6.09 6.34 -0.37
N VAL A 111 6.89 5.35 0.03
CA VAL A 111 7.88 4.68 -0.81
C VAL A 111 7.30 3.37 -1.31
N LEU A 112 7.07 3.27 -2.62
CA LEU A 112 6.47 2.13 -3.32
C LEU A 112 7.40 1.63 -4.44
N SER A 113 8.71 1.90 -4.32
CA SER A 113 9.67 1.47 -5.33
C SER A 113 9.63 -0.05 -5.50
N GLU A 114 9.62 -0.51 -6.77
CA GLU A 114 9.52 -1.94 -7.11
C GLU A 114 8.26 -2.66 -6.57
N ALA A 115 7.27 -1.94 -6.00
CA ALA A 115 6.04 -2.56 -5.52
C ALA A 115 5.18 -3.10 -6.67
N ASP A 116 4.45 -4.19 -6.42
CA ASP A 116 3.45 -4.73 -7.34
C ASP A 116 2.06 -4.25 -6.96
N LEU A 117 1.53 -3.30 -7.74
CA LEU A 117 0.19 -2.72 -7.62
C LEU A 117 -0.71 -3.15 -8.81
N SER A 118 -0.37 -4.27 -9.46
CA SER A 118 -1.16 -4.76 -10.59
C SER A 118 -2.61 -4.98 -10.21
N GLU A 119 -3.54 -4.55 -11.07
CA GLU A 119 -4.98 -4.62 -10.87
C GLU A 119 -5.50 -3.93 -9.58
N ALA A 120 -4.65 -3.19 -8.84
CA ALA A 120 -5.09 -2.48 -7.63
C ALA A 120 -6.05 -1.34 -7.94
N ASP A 121 -6.99 -1.07 -7.01
CA ASP A 121 -7.92 0.05 -7.12
C ASP A 121 -7.47 1.22 -6.25
N LEU A 122 -6.90 2.24 -6.91
CA LEU A 122 -6.40 3.49 -6.31
C LEU A 122 -7.31 4.68 -6.66
N GLU A 123 -8.61 4.44 -6.98
CA GLU A 123 -9.52 5.53 -7.30
C GLU A 123 -9.50 6.61 -6.21
N ALA A 124 -9.25 7.85 -6.61
CA ALA A 124 -9.18 9.01 -5.72
C ALA A 124 -8.13 8.94 -4.60
N ALA A 125 -7.17 8.01 -4.65
CA ALA A 125 -6.07 7.95 -3.71
C ALA A 125 -5.16 9.18 -3.81
N ASN A 126 -4.53 9.55 -2.70
CA ASN A 126 -3.52 10.62 -2.65
C ASN A 126 -2.11 10.01 -2.68
N LEU A 127 -1.45 10.12 -3.81
CA LEU A 127 -0.07 9.69 -4.07
C LEU A 127 0.89 10.88 -4.25
N THR A 128 0.50 12.06 -3.76
CA THR A 128 1.32 13.28 -3.91
C THR A 128 2.72 13.07 -3.37
N GLY A 129 3.73 13.22 -4.23
CA GLY A 129 5.14 13.03 -3.88
C GLY A 129 5.53 11.60 -3.50
N ALA A 130 4.69 10.61 -3.77
CA ALA A 130 5.03 9.20 -3.57
C ALA A 130 6.15 8.76 -4.54
N ASP A 131 6.96 7.81 -4.11
CA ASP A 131 7.99 7.17 -4.94
C ASP A 131 7.48 5.82 -5.46
N LEU A 132 7.21 5.75 -6.76
CA LEU A 132 6.71 4.60 -7.50
C LEU A 132 7.74 4.14 -8.56
N GLU A 133 9.03 4.45 -8.32
CA GLU A 133 10.09 4.05 -9.26
C GLU A 133 10.05 2.54 -9.53
N VAL A 134 9.99 2.16 -10.82
CA VAL A 134 9.93 0.75 -11.28
C VAL A 134 8.71 -0.04 -10.74
N ALA A 135 7.72 0.61 -10.13
CA ALA A 135 6.52 -0.07 -9.66
C ALA A 135 5.71 -0.68 -10.81
N ASN A 136 5.06 -1.81 -10.57
CA ASN A 136 4.12 -2.43 -11.50
C ASN A 136 2.69 -1.95 -11.20
N LEU A 137 2.13 -1.14 -12.10
CA LEU A 137 0.77 -0.62 -12.02
C LEU A 137 -0.14 -1.20 -13.13
N HIS A 138 0.29 -2.31 -13.78
CA HIS A 138 -0.46 -2.92 -14.87
C HIS A 138 -1.95 -3.10 -14.50
N GLN A 139 -2.85 -2.57 -15.35
CA GLN A 139 -4.31 -2.60 -15.15
C GLN A 139 -4.83 -1.94 -13.86
N ALA A 140 -4.01 -1.17 -13.13
CA ALA A 140 -4.47 -0.45 -11.94
C ALA A 140 -5.47 0.66 -12.29
N ASN A 141 -6.37 0.96 -11.36
CA ASN A 141 -7.29 2.08 -11.47
C ASN A 141 -6.78 3.29 -10.66
N LEU A 142 -6.20 4.27 -11.33
CA LEU A 142 -5.75 5.54 -10.77
C LEU A 142 -6.71 6.70 -11.09
N SER A 143 -7.97 6.39 -11.45
CA SER A 143 -8.92 7.46 -11.77
C SER A 143 -9.09 8.44 -10.61
N LYS A 144 -9.02 9.75 -10.92
CA LYS A 144 -9.09 10.85 -9.94
C LYS A 144 -7.99 10.85 -8.88
N ALA A 145 -6.98 10.00 -8.97
CA ALA A 145 -5.85 10.00 -8.04
C ALA A 145 -5.03 11.30 -8.13
N ALA A 146 -4.46 11.72 -7.00
CA ALA A 146 -3.51 12.82 -6.93
C ALA A 146 -2.09 12.25 -7.00
N LEU A 147 -1.38 12.53 -8.10
CA LEU A 147 -0.01 12.07 -8.39
C LEU A 147 0.95 13.25 -8.55
N GLU A 148 0.57 14.44 -8.07
CA GLU A 148 1.42 15.62 -8.17
C GLU A 148 2.79 15.35 -7.54
N ARG A 149 3.86 15.57 -8.32
CA ARG A 149 5.26 15.33 -7.91
C ARG A 149 5.60 13.89 -7.55
N ALA A 150 4.75 12.92 -7.90
CA ALA A 150 5.10 11.52 -7.75
C ALA A 150 6.26 11.13 -8.69
N ASN A 151 7.09 10.19 -8.26
CA ASN A 151 8.14 9.58 -9.09
C ASN A 151 7.59 8.27 -9.67
N LEU A 152 7.37 8.22 -10.99
CA LEU A 152 6.90 7.05 -11.73
C LEU A 152 7.98 6.57 -12.72
N GLU A 153 9.25 6.98 -12.54
CA GLU A 153 10.34 6.62 -13.43
C GLU A 153 10.45 5.10 -13.57
N GLY A 154 10.42 4.60 -14.81
CA GLY A 154 10.46 3.17 -15.11
C GLY A 154 9.23 2.35 -14.70
N ALA A 155 8.17 2.97 -14.15
CA ALA A 155 6.97 2.25 -13.76
C ALA A 155 6.23 1.64 -14.97
N ASN A 156 5.58 0.51 -14.76
CA ASN A 156 4.69 -0.11 -15.74
C ASN A 156 3.28 0.47 -15.61
N LEU A 157 2.87 1.27 -16.59
CA LEU A 157 1.54 1.90 -16.69
C LEU A 157 0.68 1.27 -17.80
N GLU A 158 0.96 0.05 -18.23
CA GLU A 158 0.19 -0.62 -19.27
C GLU A 158 -1.25 -0.88 -18.78
N ASP A 159 -2.25 -0.52 -19.59
CA ASP A 159 -3.69 -0.63 -19.29
C ASP A 159 -4.18 0.14 -18.03
N VAL A 160 -3.42 1.10 -17.53
CA VAL A 160 -3.80 1.90 -16.36
C VAL A 160 -4.93 2.88 -16.69
N ASN A 161 -5.93 2.98 -15.82
CA ASN A 161 -6.96 4.00 -15.88
C ASN A 161 -6.53 5.29 -15.15
N LEU A 162 -6.17 6.33 -15.88
CA LEU A 162 -5.77 7.66 -15.36
C LEU A 162 -6.87 8.73 -15.53
N ALA A 163 -8.12 8.36 -15.75
CA ALA A 163 -9.20 9.31 -16.00
C ALA A 163 -9.36 10.33 -14.85
N GLY A 164 -9.02 11.58 -15.09
CA GLY A 164 -9.09 12.66 -14.10
C GLY A 164 -8.00 12.62 -13.02
N ALA A 165 -6.96 11.80 -13.19
CA ALA A 165 -5.78 11.85 -12.35
C ALA A 165 -5.02 13.16 -12.54
N LYS A 166 -4.32 13.62 -11.49
CA LYS A 166 -3.51 14.83 -11.50
C LYS A 166 -2.03 14.44 -11.49
N LEU A 167 -1.30 14.82 -12.52
CA LEU A 167 0.09 14.43 -12.77
C LEU A 167 1.05 15.63 -12.80
N GLU A 168 0.64 16.80 -12.27
CA GLU A 168 1.47 18.00 -12.29
C GLU A 168 2.83 17.73 -11.62
N ASP A 169 3.91 17.98 -12.35
CA ASP A 169 5.29 17.77 -11.92
C ASP A 169 5.63 16.29 -11.58
N ALA A 170 4.80 15.32 -11.99
CA ALA A 170 5.17 13.91 -11.86
C ALA A 170 6.31 13.56 -12.83
N LYS A 171 7.22 12.66 -12.41
CA LYS A 171 8.28 12.12 -13.27
C LYS A 171 7.77 10.87 -13.96
N LEU A 172 7.88 10.84 -15.29
CA LEU A 172 7.35 9.79 -16.16
C LEU A 172 8.44 9.25 -17.12
N GLU A 173 9.71 9.50 -16.81
CA GLU A 173 10.80 9.01 -17.65
C GLU A 173 10.80 7.48 -17.68
N ASP A 174 11.01 6.90 -18.86
CA ASP A 174 11.12 5.46 -19.07
C ASP A 174 9.89 4.63 -18.61
N THR A 175 8.73 5.26 -18.36
CA THR A 175 7.49 4.51 -18.08
C THR A 175 7.09 3.63 -19.25
N VAL A 176 6.59 2.42 -18.95
CA VAL A 176 6.00 1.53 -19.95
C VAL A 176 4.54 1.93 -20.14
N LEU A 177 4.18 2.33 -21.36
CA LEU A 177 2.83 2.69 -21.79
C LEU A 177 2.42 1.76 -22.94
N GLU A 178 1.11 1.53 -23.15
CA GLU A 178 0.67 0.88 -24.39
C GLU A 178 1.21 1.59 -25.64
N SER A 179 1.61 0.80 -26.63
CA SER A 179 2.07 1.31 -27.91
C SER A 179 0.94 2.04 -28.64
N GLY A 180 0.76 3.32 -28.36
CA GLY A 180 -0.21 4.20 -29.04
C GLY A 180 -0.75 5.36 -28.20
N ASP A 181 -0.59 5.37 -26.88
CA ASP A 181 -1.11 6.42 -26.02
C ASP A 181 -0.03 7.43 -25.60
N SER A 182 0.43 8.23 -26.59
CA SER A 182 1.36 9.35 -26.33
C SER A 182 0.65 10.61 -25.76
N THR A 183 -0.60 10.50 -25.33
CA THR A 183 -1.38 11.65 -24.84
C THR A 183 -1.09 12.01 -23.39
N LEU A 184 -0.41 11.12 -22.63
CA LEU A 184 -0.07 11.35 -21.23
C LEU A 184 1.25 12.14 -21.03
N ILE A 185 2.04 12.39 -22.10
CA ILE A 185 3.38 13.01 -22.02
C ILE A 185 3.39 14.40 -22.71
N SER A 186 2.26 15.11 -22.76
CA SER A 186 2.22 16.45 -23.38
C SER A 186 1.73 17.53 -22.43
#